data_77f75a0e371b87b5a3f7083f22f7a130
#
_entry.id   77f75a0e371b87b5a3f7083f22f7a130
#
_cell.length_a   1.000
_cell.length_b   1.000
_cell.length_c   1.000
_cell.angle_alpha   90.00
_cell.angle_beta   90.00
_cell.angle_gamma   90.00
#
_symmetry.space_group_name_H-M   'P 1'
#
loop_
_entity.id
_entity.type
_entity.pdbx_description
1 polymer ?
#
loop_
_entity_poly.entity_id
_entity_poly.type
_entity_poly.pdbx_seq_one_letter_code
_entity_poly.pdbx_strand_id
1 'polypeptide(L)'
;MNRLTFILGWFLTCISLTACSQKATLRIFDKPITWNAEREQLSLNYLKERHGLVQTKATIKPQMVVVHWTAIPTIEVTFDVFNPITLGGRADLTGASNLNVSSQFLIDRDGTIFRLLPETTFARHVIGLNYLAIGIENIGSDDMPLTSAQLEANEKLIRYLKRKYPIDYVIGHHEYQRFQKTELWKETDPNYRTVKSDPGDEFMIRLRKKLTDINLKPLPTL
;
A
#
# COMPACT_ATOMS: atom_id res chain seq x y z
N MET A 1 77.69 -31.89 20.98
CA MET A 1 76.38 -32.52 20.73
C MET A 1 75.32 -31.42 20.84
N ASN A 2 74.97 -30.78 19.70
CA ASN A 2 74.00 -29.71 19.64
C ASN A 2 72.61 -30.25 19.24
N ARG A 3 71.64 -30.09 20.10
CA ARG A 3 70.25 -30.39 19.79
C ARG A 3 69.56 -29.09 19.23
N LEU A 4 69.21 -29.18 17.95
CA LEU A 4 68.38 -28.13 17.28
C LEU A 4 66.91 -28.44 17.56
N THR A 5 66.23 -27.55 18.25
CA THR A 5 64.77 -27.62 18.50
C THR A 5 64.05 -26.82 17.40
N PHE A 6 63.32 -27.50 16.53
CA PHE A 6 62.41 -26.86 15.53
C PHE A 6 61.11 -26.47 16.21
N ILE A 7 60.80 -25.19 16.26
CA ILE A 7 59.48 -24.66 16.65
C ILE A 7 58.65 -24.48 15.38
N LEU A 8 57.63 -25.33 15.23
CA LEU A 8 56.68 -25.26 14.13
C LEU A 8 55.56 -24.24 14.52
N GLY A 9 55.64 -23.05 13.98
CA GLY A 9 54.60 -22.01 14.18
C GLY A 9 53.38 -22.29 13.29
N TRP A 10 52.25 -22.53 13.91
CA TRP A 10 50.95 -22.62 13.23
C TRP A 10 50.42 -21.22 13.02
N PHE A 11 50.40 -20.74 11.77
CA PHE A 11 49.65 -19.54 11.38
C PHE A 11 48.19 -19.93 11.18
N LEU A 12 47.32 -19.53 12.11
CA LEU A 12 45.87 -19.60 11.95
C LEU A 12 45.44 -18.39 11.10
N THR A 13 45.20 -18.61 9.82
CA THR A 13 44.56 -17.60 8.93
C THR A 13 43.06 -17.55 9.24
N CYS A 14 42.60 -16.54 9.99
CA CYS A 14 41.18 -16.22 10.14
C CYS A 14 40.64 -15.69 8.81
N ILE A 15 39.92 -16.50 8.05
CA ILE A 15 39.15 -16.08 6.89
C ILE A 15 37.87 -15.44 7.42
N SER A 16 37.85 -14.11 7.45
CA SER A 16 36.64 -13.32 7.74
C SER A 16 35.66 -13.43 6.55
N LEU A 17 34.64 -14.28 6.67
CA LEU A 17 33.51 -14.33 5.75
C LEU A 17 32.68 -13.05 5.96
N THR A 18 32.94 -12.02 5.18
CA THR A 18 32.03 -10.88 5.03
C THR A 18 30.78 -11.36 4.30
N ALA A 19 29.75 -11.70 5.07
CA ALA A 19 28.42 -11.96 4.53
C ALA A 19 27.91 -10.66 3.90
N CYS A 20 28.05 -10.54 2.58
CA CYS A 20 27.40 -9.48 1.80
C CYS A 20 25.89 -9.72 1.89
N SER A 21 25.21 -9.01 2.79
CA SER A 21 23.74 -8.98 2.84
C SER A 21 23.26 -8.35 1.54
N GLN A 22 22.93 -9.15 0.54
CA GLN A 22 22.24 -8.67 -0.64
C GLN A 22 20.90 -8.10 -0.17
N LYS A 23 20.77 -6.76 -0.17
CA LYS A 23 19.46 -6.11 -0.05
C LYS A 23 18.57 -6.67 -1.15
N ALA A 24 17.61 -7.53 -0.76
CA ALA A 24 16.67 -8.12 -1.70
C ALA A 24 16.02 -7.00 -2.52
N THR A 25 16.25 -7.03 -3.83
CA THR A 25 15.75 -6.02 -4.77
C THR A 25 14.23 -6.08 -4.77
N LEU A 26 13.58 -4.90 -4.66
CA LEU A 26 12.12 -4.82 -4.80
C LEU A 26 11.72 -5.30 -6.20
N ARG A 27 10.88 -6.33 -6.25
CA ARG A 27 10.27 -6.83 -7.49
C ARG A 27 8.78 -6.53 -7.44
N ILE A 28 8.28 -5.92 -8.49
CA ILE A 28 6.86 -5.62 -8.70
C ILE A 28 6.46 -6.28 -10.01
N PHE A 29 5.42 -7.10 -9.97
CA PHE A 29 4.88 -7.76 -11.15
C PHE A 29 3.67 -6.98 -11.66
N ASP A 30 3.60 -6.70 -12.95
CA ASP A 30 2.43 -6.07 -13.53
C ASP A 30 1.28 -7.09 -13.70
N LYS A 31 0.13 -6.77 -13.14
CA LYS A 31 -1.15 -7.51 -13.28
C LYS A 31 -2.27 -6.48 -13.43
N PRO A 32 -2.29 -5.72 -14.53
CA PRO A 32 -3.19 -4.57 -14.65
C PRO A 32 -4.64 -4.99 -14.69
N ILE A 33 -5.49 -4.28 -13.95
CA ILE A 33 -6.94 -4.32 -14.11
C ILE A 33 -7.35 -3.54 -15.37
N THR A 34 -8.54 -3.82 -15.89
CA THR A 34 -9.08 -3.13 -17.05
C THR A 34 -9.14 -1.63 -16.83
N TRP A 35 -8.42 -0.87 -17.66
CA TRP A 35 -8.47 0.59 -17.72
C TRP A 35 -8.82 1.01 -19.16
N ASN A 36 -9.99 1.60 -19.31
CA ASN A 36 -10.52 2.06 -20.59
C ASN A 36 -11.23 3.41 -20.41
N ALA A 37 -11.79 3.95 -21.49
CA ALA A 37 -12.48 5.25 -21.47
C ALA A 37 -13.65 5.29 -20.48
N GLU A 38 -14.37 4.17 -20.27
CA GLU A 38 -15.46 4.09 -19.32
C GLU A 38 -14.98 4.21 -17.87
N ARG A 39 -13.95 3.43 -17.47
CA ARG A 39 -13.38 3.53 -16.12
C ARG A 39 -12.78 4.92 -15.88
N GLU A 40 -12.10 5.49 -16.88
CA GLU A 40 -11.57 6.85 -16.79
C GLU A 40 -12.69 7.87 -16.55
N GLN A 41 -13.78 7.80 -17.32
CA GLN A 41 -14.90 8.71 -17.16
C GLN A 41 -15.59 8.57 -15.80
N LEU A 42 -15.81 7.34 -15.32
CA LEU A 42 -16.37 7.11 -13.98
C LEU A 42 -15.42 7.64 -12.87
N SER A 43 -14.12 7.51 -13.05
CA SER A 43 -13.11 8.05 -12.13
C SER A 43 -13.11 9.59 -12.10
N LEU A 44 -13.26 10.24 -13.27
CA LEU A 44 -13.41 11.69 -13.38
C LEU A 44 -14.70 12.18 -12.73
N ASN A 45 -15.79 11.46 -12.92
CA ASN A 45 -17.07 11.76 -12.26
C ASN A 45 -16.93 11.65 -10.74
N TYR A 46 -16.28 10.58 -10.24
CA TYR A 46 -16.01 10.42 -8.80
C TYR A 46 -15.17 11.58 -8.25
N LEU A 47 -14.10 11.96 -8.93
CA LEU A 47 -13.25 13.10 -8.54
C LEU A 47 -14.07 14.40 -8.46
N LYS A 48 -14.93 14.65 -9.43
CA LYS A 48 -15.80 15.85 -9.45
C LYS A 48 -16.84 15.79 -8.35
N GLU A 49 -17.58 14.70 -8.24
CA GLU A 49 -18.77 14.59 -7.38
C GLU A 49 -18.39 14.40 -5.90
N ARG A 50 -17.37 13.58 -5.62
CA ARG A 50 -16.98 13.21 -4.26
C ARG A 50 -15.82 14.04 -3.69
N HIS A 51 -14.96 14.58 -4.56
CA HIS A 51 -13.80 15.38 -4.12
C HIS A 51 -13.87 16.85 -4.56
N GLY A 52 -14.88 17.25 -5.34
CA GLY A 52 -15.00 18.61 -5.88
C GLY A 52 -13.87 18.98 -6.85
N LEU A 53 -13.21 17.98 -7.47
CA LEU A 53 -12.06 18.16 -8.35
C LEU A 53 -12.43 17.93 -9.80
N VAL A 54 -12.30 18.96 -10.64
CA VAL A 54 -12.52 18.87 -12.08
C VAL A 54 -11.16 18.73 -12.77
N GLN A 55 -10.95 17.62 -13.48
CA GLN A 55 -9.72 17.37 -14.26
C GLN A 55 -10.06 16.63 -15.57
N THR A 56 -9.08 16.61 -16.49
CA THR A 56 -9.22 15.98 -17.82
C THR A 56 -8.68 14.56 -17.88
N LYS A 57 -7.94 14.13 -16.83
CA LYS A 57 -7.40 12.77 -16.67
C LYS A 57 -7.62 12.33 -15.24
N ALA A 58 -7.97 11.07 -15.05
CA ALA A 58 -8.16 10.50 -13.72
C ALA A 58 -6.82 10.16 -13.06
N THR A 59 -6.08 11.18 -12.67
CA THR A 59 -4.76 11.07 -12.04
C THR A 59 -4.75 11.65 -10.64
N ILE A 60 -3.84 11.17 -9.81
CA ILE A 60 -3.58 11.65 -8.46
C ILE A 60 -2.17 12.25 -8.35
N LYS A 61 -1.98 13.10 -7.34
CA LYS A 61 -0.64 13.54 -6.89
C LYS A 61 -0.35 12.85 -5.56
N PRO A 62 0.40 11.75 -5.55
CA PRO A 62 0.58 10.94 -4.35
C PRO A 62 1.23 11.71 -3.20
N GLN A 63 0.54 11.81 -2.07
CA GLN A 63 1.03 12.37 -0.80
C GLN A 63 0.79 11.41 0.37
N MET A 64 0.06 10.32 0.13
CA MET A 64 -0.34 9.36 1.15
C MET A 64 -0.27 7.95 0.60
N VAL A 65 0.06 6.99 1.47
CA VAL A 65 -0.15 5.56 1.25
C VAL A 65 -1.18 5.07 2.25
N VAL A 66 -2.20 4.37 1.77
CA VAL A 66 -3.22 3.69 2.59
C VAL A 66 -3.04 2.19 2.46
N VAL A 67 -2.84 1.54 3.60
CA VAL A 67 -2.67 0.09 3.69
C VAL A 67 -4.00 -0.55 4.07
N HIS A 68 -4.37 -1.59 3.32
CA HIS A 68 -5.62 -2.33 3.47
C HIS A 68 -5.36 -3.82 3.63
N TRP A 69 -6.39 -4.56 4.03
CA TRP A 69 -6.56 -5.97 3.66
C TRP A 69 -7.82 -6.14 2.83
N THR A 70 -7.82 -7.17 1.99
CA THR A 70 -8.89 -7.40 1.01
C THR A 70 -10.17 -7.96 1.61
N ALA A 71 -10.10 -8.60 2.78
CA ALA A 71 -11.13 -9.53 3.29
C ALA A 71 -11.51 -10.64 2.28
N ILE A 72 -10.61 -10.92 1.32
CA ILE A 72 -10.75 -11.91 0.26
C ILE A 72 -9.50 -12.81 0.31
N PRO A 73 -9.64 -14.16 0.20
CA PRO A 73 -8.59 -15.10 0.57
C PRO A 73 -7.46 -15.27 -0.45
N THR A 74 -7.63 -14.86 -1.72
CA THR A 74 -6.63 -15.07 -2.78
C THR A 74 -6.48 -13.88 -3.73
N ILE A 75 -5.34 -13.84 -4.41
CA ILE A 75 -5.03 -12.86 -5.46
C ILE A 75 -6.02 -12.94 -6.61
N GLU A 76 -6.35 -14.15 -7.07
CA GLU A 76 -7.23 -14.38 -8.22
C GLU A 76 -8.61 -13.83 -7.95
N VAL A 77 -9.22 -14.21 -6.84
CA VAL A 77 -10.57 -13.74 -6.47
C VAL A 77 -10.56 -12.21 -6.22
N THR A 78 -9.52 -11.67 -5.60
CA THR A 78 -9.40 -10.21 -5.43
C THR A 78 -9.28 -9.49 -6.77
N PHE A 79 -8.49 -10.03 -7.69
CA PHE A 79 -8.37 -9.48 -9.03
C PHE A 79 -9.70 -9.49 -9.76
N ASP A 80 -10.44 -10.59 -9.70
CA ASP A 80 -11.75 -10.72 -10.33
C ASP A 80 -12.80 -9.75 -9.74
N VAL A 81 -12.66 -9.38 -8.46
CA VAL A 81 -13.49 -8.34 -7.82
C VAL A 81 -13.09 -6.93 -8.29
N PHE A 82 -11.81 -6.64 -8.47
CA PHE A 82 -11.32 -5.29 -8.82
C PHE A 82 -11.34 -5.00 -10.33
N ASN A 83 -11.21 -6.05 -11.15
CA ASN A 83 -11.09 -5.93 -12.59
C ASN A 83 -12.34 -5.38 -13.30
N PRO A 84 -13.59 -5.70 -12.91
CA PRO A 84 -14.77 -5.08 -13.50
C PRO A 84 -14.77 -3.55 -13.31
N ILE A 85 -15.28 -2.82 -14.29
CA ILE A 85 -15.29 -1.34 -14.28
C ILE A 85 -16.30 -0.81 -13.27
N THR A 86 -17.46 -1.49 -13.18
CA THR A 86 -18.58 -1.07 -12.33
C THR A 86 -18.78 -2.01 -11.15
N LEU A 87 -19.34 -1.46 -10.08
CA LEU A 87 -19.71 -2.23 -8.89
C LEU A 87 -20.78 -3.28 -9.22
N GLY A 88 -20.46 -4.56 -8.99
CA GLY A 88 -21.41 -5.65 -9.05
C GLY A 88 -22.08 -5.88 -7.69
N GLY A 89 -23.34 -5.44 -7.53
CA GLY A 89 -24.15 -5.84 -6.37
C GLY A 89 -23.77 -5.27 -4.98
N ARG A 90 -22.89 -4.28 -4.88
CA ARG A 90 -22.50 -3.59 -3.65
C ARG A 90 -23.40 -2.37 -3.40
N ALA A 91 -24.63 -2.58 -2.92
CA ALA A 91 -25.61 -1.52 -2.67
C ALA A 91 -25.11 -0.42 -1.69
N ASP A 92 -24.29 -0.80 -0.73
CA ASP A 92 -23.63 0.09 0.25
C ASP A 92 -22.68 1.10 -0.41
N LEU A 93 -22.16 0.81 -1.58
CA LEU A 93 -21.22 1.64 -2.31
C LEU A 93 -21.80 2.31 -3.56
N THR A 94 -22.87 1.75 -4.16
CA THR A 94 -23.48 2.25 -5.40
C THR A 94 -24.09 3.65 -5.22
N GLY A 95 -24.65 3.95 -4.05
CA GLY A 95 -25.18 5.28 -3.72
C GLY A 95 -24.12 6.40 -3.84
N ALA A 96 -22.84 6.08 -3.71
CA ALA A 96 -21.76 7.05 -3.86
C ALA A 96 -21.22 7.14 -5.29
N SER A 97 -21.19 6.05 -6.04
CA SER A 97 -20.72 5.96 -7.44
C SER A 97 -20.86 4.54 -7.97
N ASN A 98 -21.07 4.40 -9.28
CA ASN A 98 -20.98 3.11 -9.98
C ASN A 98 -19.52 2.65 -10.24
N LEU A 99 -18.54 3.52 -10.09
CA LEU A 99 -17.13 3.13 -10.23
C LEU A 99 -16.78 2.01 -9.26
N ASN A 100 -16.21 0.93 -9.75
CA ASN A 100 -15.74 -0.15 -8.89
C ASN A 100 -14.59 0.26 -7.97
N VAL A 101 -14.45 -0.43 -6.85
CA VAL A 101 -13.27 -0.31 -5.97
C VAL A 101 -12.04 -0.87 -6.68
N SER A 102 -10.87 -0.31 -6.36
CA SER A 102 -9.58 -0.74 -6.88
C SER A 102 -8.45 -0.15 -6.05
N SER A 103 -7.23 -0.65 -6.23
CA SER A 103 -6.01 -0.09 -5.65
C SER A 103 -4.89 -0.06 -6.68
N GLN A 104 -3.79 0.63 -6.37
CA GLN A 104 -2.61 0.61 -7.24
C GLN A 104 -1.80 -0.67 -7.06
N PHE A 105 -1.76 -1.22 -5.84
CA PHE A 105 -0.99 -2.42 -5.53
C PHE A 105 -1.81 -3.46 -4.77
N LEU A 106 -1.43 -4.73 -5.01
CA LEU A 106 -1.95 -5.90 -4.30
C LEU A 106 -0.77 -6.75 -3.85
N ILE A 107 -0.75 -7.17 -2.59
CA ILE A 107 0.33 -7.98 -2.00
C ILE A 107 -0.21 -9.33 -1.56
N ASP A 108 0.38 -10.40 -2.07
CA ASP A 108 0.03 -11.76 -1.69
C ASP A 108 0.59 -12.13 -0.31
N ARG A 109 0.14 -13.24 0.23
CA ARG A 109 0.53 -13.78 1.55
C ARG A 109 2.03 -14.05 1.68
N ASP A 110 2.70 -14.39 0.58
CA ASP A 110 4.15 -14.63 0.51
C ASP A 110 4.98 -13.33 0.35
N GLY A 111 4.30 -12.17 0.24
CA GLY A 111 4.93 -10.86 0.01
C GLY A 111 5.15 -10.53 -1.47
N THR A 112 4.68 -11.34 -2.41
CA THR A 112 4.72 -11.00 -3.84
C THR A 112 3.85 -9.77 -4.10
N ILE A 113 4.43 -8.76 -4.79
CA ILE A 113 3.78 -7.48 -5.05
C ILE A 113 3.30 -7.43 -6.50
N PHE A 114 2.02 -7.15 -6.69
CA PHE A 114 1.41 -6.92 -7.99
C PHE A 114 1.01 -5.45 -8.13
N ARG A 115 1.29 -4.86 -9.31
CA ARG A 115 0.78 -3.53 -9.68
C ARG A 115 -0.45 -3.69 -10.54
N LEU A 116 -1.58 -3.19 -10.04
CA LEU A 116 -2.88 -3.25 -10.71
C LEU A 116 -3.14 -2.00 -11.56
N LEU A 117 -2.64 -0.85 -11.13
CA LEU A 117 -2.72 0.44 -11.82
C LEU A 117 -1.39 1.19 -11.68
N PRO A 118 -1.04 2.07 -12.62
CA PRO A 118 0.06 3.01 -12.43
C PRO A 118 -0.13 3.83 -11.14
N GLU A 119 0.96 4.14 -10.43
CA GLU A 119 0.94 4.76 -9.10
C GLU A 119 0.22 6.12 -9.06
N THR A 120 0.18 6.82 -10.18
CA THR A 120 -0.50 8.12 -10.33
C THR A 120 -1.90 8.03 -10.93
N THR A 121 -2.39 6.84 -11.23
CA THR A 121 -3.76 6.64 -11.69
C THR A 121 -4.70 6.65 -10.50
N PHE A 122 -5.86 7.31 -10.63
CA PHE A 122 -6.89 7.31 -9.62
C PHE A 122 -7.40 5.89 -9.33
N ALA A 123 -7.56 5.56 -8.06
CA ALA A 123 -8.19 4.32 -7.60
C ALA A 123 -9.18 4.63 -6.47
N ARG A 124 -10.26 3.86 -6.39
CA ARG A 124 -11.29 4.02 -5.35
C ARG A 124 -11.06 3.01 -4.23
N HIS A 125 -10.46 3.43 -3.12
CA HIS A 125 -10.16 2.57 -1.97
C HIS A 125 -10.33 3.23 -0.61
N VAL A 126 -10.36 4.58 -0.53
CA VAL A 126 -10.48 5.31 0.73
C VAL A 126 -11.35 6.55 0.58
N ILE A 127 -12.38 6.69 1.42
CA ILE A 127 -13.29 7.84 1.38
C ILE A 127 -12.53 9.13 1.72
N GLY A 128 -12.78 10.18 0.96
CA GLY A 128 -12.25 11.54 1.20
C GLY A 128 -10.79 11.75 0.80
N LEU A 129 -10.01 10.69 0.55
CA LEU A 129 -8.56 10.77 0.35
C LEU A 129 -8.05 10.11 -0.95
N ASN A 130 -8.93 9.47 -1.76
CA ASN A 130 -8.54 8.80 -3.01
C ASN A 130 -7.71 9.68 -3.95
N TYR A 131 -7.97 11.00 -3.99
CA TYR A 131 -7.35 11.93 -4.93
C TYR A 131 -5.85 12.19 -4.68
N LEU A 132 -5.33 11.75 -3.52
CA LEU A 132 -3.93 11.92 -3.13
C LEU A 132 -3.29 10.64 -2.57
N ALA A 133 -4.04 9.55 -2.47
CA ALA A 133 -3.59 8.33 -1.81
C ALA A 133 -3.31 7.19 -2.79
N ILE A 134 -2.18 6.52 -2.60
CA ILE A 134 -1.88 5.23 -3.21
C ILE A 134 -2.42 4.14 -2.29
N GLY A 135 -3.25 3.25 -2.82
CA GLY A 135 -3.76 2.08 -2.11
C GLY A 135 -2.84 0.87 -2.24
N ILE A 136 -2.57 0.22 -1.12
CA ILE A 136 -1.90 -1.08 -1.05
C ILE A 136 -2.86 -2.06 -0.37
N GLU A 137 -3.41 -2.97 -1.14
CA GLU A 137 -4.23 -4.06 -0.64
C GLU A 137 -3.35 -5.26 -0.29
N ASN A 138 -3.67 -5.95 0.78
CA ASN A 138 -2.99 -7.17 1.20
C ASN A 138 -3.99 -8.32 1.30
N ILE A 139 -3.67 -9.49 0.78
CA ILE A 139 -4.53 -10.67 0.97
C ILE A 139 -4.56 -11.00 2.46
N GLY A 140 -5.72 -10.83 3.08
CA GLY A 140 -5.92 -11.02 4.52
C GLY A 140 -7.27 -10.51 5.02
N SER A 141 -7.53 -10.77 6.28
CA SER A 141 -8.75 -10.36 7.00
C SER A 141 -8.50 -10.40 8.52
N ASP A 142 -9.52 -10.10 9.32
CA ASP A 142 -9.48 -10.31 10.77
C ASP A 142 -9.17 -11.78 11.13
N ASP A 143 -9.80 -12.73 10.44
CA ASP A 143 -9.60 -14.17 10.66
C ASP A 143 -8.34 -14.72 9.96
N MET A 144 -7.73 -13.94 9.10
CA MET A 144 -6.52 -14.27 8.34
C MET A 144 -5.51 -13.12 8.43
N PRO A 145 -4.85 -12.92 9.58
CA PRO A 145 -3.96 -11.80 9.83
C PRO A 145 -2.82 -11.71 8.82
N LEU A 146 -2.35 -10.49 8.55
CA LEU A 146 -1.28 -10.23 7.60
C LEU A 146 0.04 -10.84 8.08
N THR A 147 0.81 -11.39 7.14
CA THR A 147 2.05 -12.13 7.40
C THR A 147 3.26 -11.21 7.60
N SER A 148 4.36 -11.79 8.11
CA SER A 148 5.64 -11.08 8.16
C SER A 148 6.21 -10.80 6.77
N ALA A 149 5.95 -11.67 5.78
CA ALA A 149 6.36 -11.43 4.39
C ALA A 149 5.62 -10.21 3.79
N GLN A 150 4.32 -10.06 4.07
CA GLN A 150 3.56 -8.88 3.68
C GLN A 150 4.05 -7.61 4.39
N LEU A 151 4.43 -7.71 5.67
CA LEU A 151 5.01 -6.58 6.41
C LEU A 151 6.31 -6.08 5.76
N GLU A 152 7.20 -6.99 5.38
CA GLU A 152 8.43 -6.65 4.67
C GLU A 152 8.18 -6.10 3.26
N ALA A 153 7.21 -6.66 2.54
CA ALA A 153 6.81 -6.19 1.22
C ALA A 153 6.26 -4.76 1.28
N ASN A 154 5.35 -4.47 2.24
CA ASN A 154 4.84 -3.12 2.47
C ASN A 154 5.96 -2.14 2.81
N GLU A 155 6.89 -2.48 3.71
CA GLU A 155 8.04 -1.64 4.03
C GLU A 155 8.84 -1.29 2.77
N LYS A 156 9.23 -2.28 1.98
CA LYS A 156 10.03 -2.08 0.75
C LYS A 156 9.28 -1.24 -0.28
N LEU A 157 7.99 -1.50 -0.49
CA LEU A 157 7.14 -0.76 -1.42
C LEU A 157 6.95 0.70 -0.98
N ILE A 158 6.67 0.95 0.30
CA ILE A 158 6.50 2.31 0.84
C ILE A 158 7.79 3.10 0.73
N ARG A 159 8.95 2.51 1.02
CA ARG A 159 10.25 3.15 0.82
C ARG A 159 10.52 3.49 -0.65
N TYR A 160 10.11 2.63 -1.57
CA TYR A 160 10.17 2.91 -3.00
C TYR A 160 9.28 4.10 -3.37
N LEU A 161 8.03 4.12 -2.92
CA LEU A 161 7.08 5.20 -3.18
C LEU A 161 7.54 6.52 -2.56
N LYS A 162 8.08 6.52 -1.33
CA LYS A 162 8.62 7.71 -0.67
C LYS A 162 9.79 8.34 -1.40
N ARG A 163 10.64 7.52 -2.06
CA ARG A 163 11.73 8.04 -2.91
C ARG A 163 11.23 8.68 -4.20
N LYS A 164 10.07 8.26 -4.68
CA LYS A 164 9.51 8.67 -5.98
C LYS A 164 8.51 9.82 -5.86
N TYR A 165 7.81 9.90 -4.73
CA TYR A 165 6.73 10.85 -4.48
C TYR A 165 6.87 11.52 -3.11
N PRO A 166 6.30 12.73 -2.93
CA PRO A 166 6.29 13.44 -1.65
C PRO A 166 5.28 12.81 -0.66
N ILE A 167 5.47 11.52 -0.33
CA ILE A 167 4.59 10.83 0.62
C ILE A 167 4.80 11.39 2.02
N ASP A 168 3.79 12.03 2.57
CA ASP A 168 3.79 12.59 3.92
C ASP A 168 3.23 11.61 4.95
N TYR A 169 2.26 10.78 4.55
CA TYR A 169 1.51 9.92 5.46
C TYR A 169 1.48 8.47 5.00
N VAL A 170 1.59 7.56 5.97
CA VAL A 170 1.30 6.12 5.81
C VAL A 170 0.28 5.75 6.86
N ILE A 171 -0.92 5.38 6.42
CA ILE A 171 -2.06 5.09 7.29
C ILE A 171 -2.64 3.70 7.02
N GLY A 172 -3.26 3.11 8.03
CA GLY A 172 -4.23 2.03 7.84
C GLY A 172 -5.59 2.59 7.42
N HIS A 173 -6.37 1.79 6.69
CA HIS A 173 -7.70 2.24 6.26
C HIS A 173 -8.58 2.66 7.47
N HIS A 174 -8.51 1.95 8.59
CA HIS A 174 -9.25 2.30 9.81
C HIS A 174 -8.93 3.70 10.37
N GLU A 175 -7.82 4.31 9.96
CA GLU A 175 -7.38 5.61 10.47
C GLU A 175 -7.82 6.80 9.59
N TYR A 176 -8.45 6.54 8.43
CA TYR A 176 -8.77 7.59 7.43
C TYR A 176 -9.64 8.72 7.98
N GLN A 177 -10.53 8.43 8.94
CA GLN A 177 -11.42 9.42 9.53
C GLN A 177 -10.69 10.47 10.38
N ARG A 178 -9.44 10.24 10.77
CA ARG A 178 -8.59 11.23 11.47
C ARG A 178 -8.33 12.47 10.61
N PHE A 179 -8.48 12.35 9.30
CA PHE A 179 -8.25 13.45 8.36
C PHE A 179 -9.48 14.34 8.13
N GLN A 180 -10.65 14.00 8.66
CA GLN A 180 -11.91 14.72 8.41
C GLN A 180 -11.87 16.22 8.74
N LYS A 181 -11.05 16.63 9.72
CA LYS A 181 -10.90 18.04 10.12
C LYS A 181 -9.66 18.71 9.50
N THR A 182 -9.03 18.06 8.51
CA THR A 182 -7.86 18.61 7.83
C THR A 182 -8.21 19.12 6.43
N GLU A 183 -7.35 19.96 5.87
CA GLU A 183 -7.46 20.42 4.46
C GLU A 183 -7.32 19.29 3.43
N LEU A 184 -6.80 18.13 3.84
CA LEU A 184 -6.66 16.95 2.98
C LEU A 184 -7.99 16.21 2.79
N TRP A 185 -8.99 16.46 3.62
CA TRP A 185 -10.28 15.80 3.48
C TRP A 185 -11.13 16.45 2.38
N LYS A 186 -11.54 15.66 1.38
CA LYS A 186 -12.34 16.15 0.25
C LYS A 186 -13.60 15.31 -0.03
N GLU A 187 -14.23 14.74 0.99
CA GLU A 187 -15.53 14.11 0.80
C GLU A 187 -16.62 15.17 0.85
N THR A 188 -17.43 15.24 -0.21
CA THR A 188 -18.52 16.23 -0.34
C THR A 188 -19.79 15.84 0.43
N ASP A 189 -20.02 14.53 0.65
CA ASP A 189 -21.18 14.06 1.43
C ASP A 189 -20.76 13.80 2.89
N PRO A 190 -21.26 14.62 3.83
CA PRO A 190 -20.88 14.46 5.23
C PRO A 190 -21.37 13.16 5.86
N ASN A 191 -22.27 12.43 5.22
CA ASN A 191 -22.82 11.17 5.71
C ASN A 191 -22.15 9.94 5.10
N TYR A 192 -21.35 10.10 4.03
CA TYR A 192 -20.66 8.98 3.40
C TYR A 192 -19.41 8.61 4.19
N ARG A 193 -19.58 7.72 5.17
CA ARG A 193 -18.53 7.18 6.03
C ARG A 193 -18.77 5.72 6.34
N THR A 194 -17.71 4.97 6.53
CA THR A 194 -17.75 3.56 6.92
C THR A 194 -16.75 3.30 8.03
N VAL A 195 -17.11 2.47 9.00
CA VAL A 195 -16.15 1.98 10.00
C VAL A 195 -15.29 0.91 9.33
N LYS A 196 -13.99 0.97 9.56
CA LYS A 196 -12.99 0.05 9.01
C LYS A 196 -12.13 -0.51 10.12
N SER A 197 -11.70 -1.77 9.99
CA SER A 197 -10.74 -2.43 10.88
C SER A 197 -9.40 -2.68 10.19
N ASP A 198 -9.36 -2.67 8.86
CA ASP A 198 -8.19 -2.98 8.05
C ASP A 198 -7.07 -1.93 8.11
N PRO A 199 -5.82 -2.32 8.10
CA PRO A 199 -5.25 -3.66 8.14
C PRO A 199 -4.97 -4.16 9.58
N GLY A 200 -5.60 -3.59 10.60
CA GLY A 200 -5.40 -3.84 12.01
C GLY A 200 -4.29 -2.99 12.64
N ASP A 201 -4.51 -2.61 13.91
CA ASP A 201 -3.59 -1.74 14.67
C ASP A 201 -2.20 -2.34 14.81
N GLU A 202 -2.11 -3.64 15.16
CA GLU A 202 -0.84 -4.32 15.36
C GLU A 202 0.03 -4.29 14.11
N PHE A 203 -0.56 -4.54 12.94
CA PHE A 203 0.17 -4.48 11.68
C PHE A 203 0.71 -3.07 11.43
N MET A 204 -0.10 -2.03 11.64
CA MET A 204 0.32 -0.64 11.43
C MET A 204 1.40 -0.19 12.44
N ILE A 205 1.33 -0.62 13.69
CA ILE A 205 2.38 -0.35 14.69
C ILE A 205 3.71 -0.95 14.25
N ARG A 206 3.70 -2.24 13.84
CA ARG A 206 4.91 -2.93 13.34
C ARG A 206 5.46 -2.28 12.08
N LEU A 207 4.59 -1.90 11.14
CA LEU A 207 4.98 -1.25 9.89
C LEU A 207 5.63 0.12 10.14
N ARG A 208 5.00 0.97 10.97
CA ARG A 208 5.55 2.29 11.31
C ARG A 208 6.89 2.21 12.03
N LYS A 209 7.07 1.20 12.91
CA LYS A 209 8.37 0.96 13.55
C LYS A 209 9.50 0.71 12.54
N LYS A 210 9.19 0.09 11.40
CA LYS A 210 10.14 -0.12 10.31
C LYS A 210 10.40 1.12 9.44
N LEU A 211 9.55 2.15 9.53
CA LEU A 211 9.57 3.34 8.68
C LEU A 211 10.01 4.63 9.41
N THR A 212 10.54 4.52 10.62
CA THR A 212 10.89 5.67 11.48
C THR A 212 11.95 6.61 10.88
N ASP A 213 12.76 6.10 9.94
CA ASP A 213 13.86 6.80 9.29
C ASP A 213 13.47 7.55 8.00
N ILE A 214 12.22 7.48 7.54
CA ILE A 214 11.80 8.07 6.25
C ILE A 214 10.99 9.37 6.36
N ASN A 215 11.03 10.03 7.50
CA ASN A 215 10.40 11.35 7.73
C ASN A 215 8.92 11.41 7.32
N LEU A 216 8.09 10.54 7.89
CA LEU A 216 6.64 10.62 7.76
C LEU A 216 6.06 11.61 8.79
N LYS A 217 5.00 12.31 8.41
CA LYS A 217 4.26 13.17 9.34
C LYS A 217 3.45 12.34 10.33
N PRO A 218 3.28 12.81 11.57
CA PRO A 218 2.37 12.16 12.53
C PRO A 218 0.93 12.24 12.03
N LEU A 219 0.11 11.27 12.45
CA LEU A 219 -1.33 11.30 12.15
C LEU A 219 -1.99 12.49 12.86
N PRO A 220 -3.02 13.12 12.23
CA PRO A 220 -3.83 14.12 12.90
C PRO A 220 -4.44 13.57 14.20
N THR A 221 -4.53 14.40 15.22
CA THR A 221 -5.29 14.09 16.44
C THR A 221 -6.79 14.11 16.15
N LEU A 222 -7.55 13.21 16.79
CA LEU A 222 -9.01 13.13 16.66
C LEU A 222 -9.71 14.38 17.23
#